data_0c38e18bc8d07e23d505c94151e25123
#
_entry.id   0c38e18bc8d07e23d505c94151e25123
#
_cell.length_a   1.000
_cell.length_b   1.000
_cell.length_c   1.000
_cell.angle_alpha   90.00
_cell.angle_beta   90.00
_cell.angle_gamma   90.00
#
_symmetry.space_group_name_H-M   'P 1'
#
loop_
_entity.id
_entity.type
_entity.pdbx_description
1 polymer ?
#
loop_
_entity_poly.entity_id
_entity_poly.type
_entity_poly.pdbx_seq_one_letter_code
_entity_poly.pdbx_strand_id
1 'polypeptide(L)'
;MNARFLLKTISHITLAGFLLYTLSACKDSGGWYGANDDSPDDSSRILNQPSQISRLIPARVKERDAWAVDISRIMDELKISKTQENVCSVIAVVDQESNFVANPTVPDLGNKAIKAFQTEVPQKFVRQFGPALGPAVSRYFTSVLVNEPSKENSFLIQMRTVKTEQQLDLIYRQIFAYVSKQFYADSITNAAAKFMGKDIGEDNNPITTIGSMQVSVKYAREHQRDNAPVNELRDYMYTREGGLYYGIHRLMKYPAAYDNAQYRFADYNSGMYSSRNAAFQQDINKLLNTDMALDGDLLLYDKDDKAQSMPSQTETALNQLFADHGMPMKPEQIRADLLQEKQAEFENTSTYQNVITLYKQQFGKNPPYAIMPQVVISGPKLSKDYNTNWYATNVTRRYETCMRHGGGTGRHRKR
;
A
#
# COMPACT_ATOMS: atom_id res chain seq x y z
N MET A 1 -13.64 18.61 -10.65
CA MET A 1 -13.17 18.28 -9.30
C MET A 1 -13.32 16.79 -9.13
N ASN A 2 -12.25 16.04 -9.36
CA ASN A 2 -12.25 14.58 -9.38
C ASN A 2 -11.70 14.05 -8.07
N ALA A 3 -12.57 13.50 -7.23
CA ALA A 3 -12.16 12.68 -6.10
C ALA A 3 -11.65 11.34 -6.67
N ARG A 4 -10.34 11.15 -6.70
CA ARG A 4 -9.72 9.88 -7.07
C ARG A 4 -9.47 9.06 -5.82
N PHE A 5 -10.21 7.99 -5.69
CA PHE A 5 -9.91 6.89 -4.79
C PHE A 5 -8.83 6.02 -5.43
N LEU A 6 -7.68 5.94 -4.81
CA LEU A 6 -6.61 5.04 -5.18
C LEU A 6 -6.86 3.65 -4.59
N LEU A 7 -7.29 2.74 -5.45
CA LEU A 7 -7.04 1.31 -5.32
C LEU A 7 -5.89 1.01 -6.28
N LYS A 8 -4.68 0.80 -5.77
CA LYS A 8 -3.54 0.38 -6.58
C LYS A 8 -3.36 -1.11 -6.53
N THR A 9 -3.35 -1.74 -7.65
CA THR A 9 -3.11 -3.18 -7.80
C THR A 9 -2.20 -3.50 -8.95
N ILE A 10 -1.32 -4.42 -8.70
CA ILE A 10 -0.28 -4.94 -9.59
C ILE A 10 -0.79 -6.20 -10.27
N SER A 11 -0.55 -6.33 -11.55
CA SER A 11 -0.78 -7.58 -12.28
C SER A 11 0.48 -8.04 -13.03
N HIS A 12 0.88 -9.26 -12.71
CA HIS A 12 1.55 -10.33 -13.50
C HIS A 12 2.84 -10.01 -14.28
N ILE A 13 3.83 -10.92 -14.24
CA ILE A 13 4.01 -12.10 -15.10
C ILE A 13 5.27 -12.89 -14.72
N THR A 14 5.10 -14.18 -14.85
CA THR A 14 6.00 -15.33 -14.74
C THR A 14 7.16 -15.37 -15.76
N LEU A 15 8.24 -15.98 -15.42
CA LEU A 15 8.94 -17.15 -15.93
C LEU A 15 10.46 -17.04 -15.99
N ALA A 16 11.06 -17.91 -15.19
CA ALA A 16 12.24 -18.77 -15.42
C ALA A 16 13.46 -18.27 -16.20
N GLY A 17 14.58 -18.35 -15.51
CA GLY A 17 15.90 -18.38 -16.12
C GLY A 17 17.01 -18.53 -15.09
N PHE A 18 17.39 -19.77 -14.79
CA PHE A 18 18.59 -20.13 -14.03
C PHE A 18 19.85 -19.64 -14.74
N LEU A 19 20.71 -18.92 -14.05
CA LEU A 19 22.16 -19.01 -14.29
C LEU A 19 22.93 -18.59 -13.06
N LEU A 20 23.69 -19.55 -12.56
CA LEU A 20 24.77 -19.39 -11.57
C LEU A 20 25.91 -18.55 -12.16
N TYR A 21 26.41 -17.56 -11.45
CA TYR A 21 27.82 -17.21 -11.50
C TYR A 21 28.36 -16.75 -10.14
N THR A 22 29.58 -17.17 -9.92
CA THR A 22 30.40 -17.24 -8.75
C THR A 22 30.96 -15.91 -8.25
N LEU A 23 31.19 -15.89 -6.94
CA LEU A 23 32.07 -15.07 -6.10
C LEU A 23 33.26 -14.39 -6.80
N SER A 24 33.48 -13.13 -6.45
CA SER A 24 34.84 -12.59 -6.25
C SER A 24 34.80 -11.45 -5.23
N ALA A 25 35.56 -11.68 -4.17
CA ALA A 25 35.87 -10.69 -3.15
C ALA A 25 37.03 -9.80 -3.66
N CYS A 26 36.96 -8.50 -3.39
CA CYS A 26 38.16 -7.66 -3.29
C CYS A 26 38.02 -6.67 -2.13
N LYS A 27 39.05 -6.69 -1.34
CA LYS A 27 39.40 -5.97 -0.13
C LYS A 27 40.27 -4.76 -0.51
N ASP A 28 40.20 -3.75 0.36
CA ASP A 28 41.23 -2.74 0.74
C ASP A 28 40.78 -1.31 0.50
N SER A 29 40.75 -0.53 1.45
CA SER A 29 41.58 0.06 2.53
C SER A 29 41.84 1.55 2.25
N GLY A 30 41.54 2.39 3.22
CA GLY A 30 41.89 3.82 3.22
C GLY A 30 41.26 4.53 4.41
N GLY A 31 41.93 4.46 5.57
CA GLY A 31 41.49 5.13 6.78
C GLY A 31 41.82 6.61 6.79
N TRP A 32 40.99 7.39 7.50
CA TRP A 32 41.40 8.63 8.14
C TRP A 32 40.80 8.69 9.55
N TYR A 33 41.68 8.96 10.50
CA TYR A 33 41.40 9.12 11.91
C TYR A 33 40.63 10.41 12.18
N GLY A 34 39.55 10.32 12.97
CA GLY A 34 38.84 11.46 13.54
C GLY A 34 37.99 11.01 14.70
N ALA A 35 38.48 11.28 15.91
CA ALA A 35 37.86 11.35 17.24
C ALA A 35 36.62 10.48 17.53
N ASN A 36 36.82 9.59 18.49
CA ASN A 36 35.93 8.70 19.18
C ASN A 36 34.67 9.42 19.70
N ASP A 37 33.53 8.99 19.19
CA ASP A 37 32.31 8.87 19.97
C ASP A 37 31.80 7.42 19.77
N ASP A 38 32.38 6.49 20.56
CA ASP A 38 32.09 5.06 20.55
C ASP A 38 30.79 4.78 21.32
N SER A 39 29.69 5.35 20.88
CA SER A 39 28.38 4.74 21.09
C SER A 39 28.02 4.00 19.81
N PRO A 40 27.80 2.66 19.83
CA PRO A 40 27.31 1.94 18.66
C PRO A 40 26.04 2.62 18.18
N ASP A 41 25.96 2.97 16.92
CA ASP A 41 24.72 3.45 16.30
C ASP A 41 23.62 2.43 16.62
N ASP A 42 22.71 2.81 17.49
CA ASP A 42 21.62 1.96 18.00
C ASP A 42 20.67 1.49 16.87
N SER A 43 20.78 2.11 15.68
CA SER A 43 19.99 1.78 14.50
C SER A 43 20.32 0.39 13.95
N SER A 44 21.57 -0.04 14.06
CA SER A 44 22.05 -1.34 13.58
C SER A 44 21.88 -2.50 14.57
N ARG A 45 21.44 -2.21 15.80
CA ARG A 45 21.30 -3.22 16.86
C ARG A 45 20.27 -4.29 16.48
N ILE A 46 20.70 -5.56 16.47
CA ILE A 46 19.84 -6.71 16.20
C ILE A 46 19.09 -7.13 17.47
N LEU A 47 17.77 -7.26 17.35
CA LEU A 47 16.89 -7.69 18.44
C LEU A 47 16.60 -9.19 18.32
N ASN A 48 17.42 -10.00 19.01
CA ASN A 48 17.37 -11.46 18.89
C ASN A 48 16.22 -12.11 19.69
N GLN A 49 15.65 -11.40 20.65
CA GLN A 49 14.63 -11.93 21.55
C GLN A 49 13.31 -11.12 21.42
N PRO A 50 12.15 -11.79 21.37
CA PRO A 50 10.86 -11.09 21.38
C PRO A 50 10.68 -10.14 22.56
N SER A 51 11.27 -10.44 23.73
CA SER A 51 11.22 -9.56 24.91
C SER A 51 11.89 -8.20 24.67
N GLN A 52 12.89 -8.12 23.79
CA GLN A 52 13.50 -6.85 23.41
C GLN A 52 12.54 -6.03 22.53
N ILE A 53 11.83 -6.68 21.62
CA ILE A 53 10.78 -6.07 20.80
C ILE A 53 9.62 -5.59 21.65
N SER A 54 9.18 -6.40 22.61
CA SER A 54 8.07 -6.05 23.53
C SER A 54 8.35 -4.74 24.30
N ARG A 55 9.60 -4.48 24.67
CA ARG A 55 9.98 -3.22 25.35
C ARG A 55 9.83 -1.99 24.48
N LEU A 56 9.92 -2.14 23.16
CA LEU A 56 9.76 -1.06 22.19
C LEU A 56 8.29 -0.75 21.88
N ILE A 57 7.39 -1.72 22.06
CA ILE A 57 5.95 -1.54 21.89
C ILE A 57 5.41 -0.63 23.01
N PRO A 58 4.59 0.39 22.68
CA PRO A 58 4.07 1.33 23.66
C PRO A 58 3.40 0.64 24.86
N ALA A 59 3.65 1.15 26.09
CA ALA A 59 3.17 0.53 27.33
C ALA A 59 1.64 0.40 27.43
N ARG A 60 0.89 1.24 26.69
CA ARG A 60 -0.58 1.20 26.62
C ARG A 60 -1.14 -0.01 25.84
N VAL A 61 -0.31 -0.67 25.04
CA VAL A 61 -0.72 -1.80 24.20
C VAL A 61 -0.99 -3.02 25.07
N LYS A 62 -2.14 -3.63 24.88
CA LYS A 62 -2.47 -4.93 25.48
C LYS A 62 -1.70 -6.05 24.77
N GLU A 63 -1.35 -7.10 25.49
CA GLU A 63 -0.68 -8.29 24.92
C GLU A 63 0.62 -7.97 24.16
N ARG A 64 1.42 -6.98 24.63
CA ARG A 64 2.68 -6.58 23.99
C ARG A 64 3.60 -7.74 23.65
N ASP A 65 3.70 -8.73 24.56
CA ASP A 65 4.55 -9.90 24.36
C ASP A 65 4.07 -10.75 23.20
N ALA A 66 2.76 -10.91 23.05
CA ALA A 66 2.19 -11.66 21.93
C ALA A 66 2.40 -10.94 20.58
N TRP A 67 2.27 -9.61 20.55
CA TRP A 67 2.63 -8.80 19.37
C TRP A 67 4.12 -8.93 19.02
N ALA A 68 4.98 -8.88 20.03
CA ALA A 68 6.42 -8.99 19.85
C ALA A 68 6.86 -10.36 19.32
N VAL A 69 6.21 -11.44 19.79
CA VAL A 69 6.45 -12.80 19.31
C VAL A 69 6.06 -12.91 17.82
N ASP A 70 4.86 -12.41 17.45
CA ASP A 70 4.41 -12.47 16.06
C ASP A 70 5.29 -11.61 15.15
N ILE A 71 5.65 -10.39 15.54
CA ILE A 71 6.56 -9.54 14.76
C ILE A 71 7.90 -10.25 14.56
N SER A 72 8.51 -10.80 15.62
CA SER A 72 9.78 -11.51 15.52
C SER A 72 9.71 -12.69 14.57
N ARG A 73 8.70 -13.56 14.73
CA ARG A 73 8.51 -14.76 13.93
C ARG A 73 8.26 -14.42 12.44
N ILE A 74 7.40 -13.43 12.16
CA ILE A 74 7.09 -13.00 10.80
C ILE A 74 8.31 -12.39 10.12
N MET A 75 9.10 -11.58 10.83
CA MET A 75 10.34 -11.03 10.26
C MET A 75 11.35 -12.14 9.93
N ASP A 76 11.47 -13.17 10.77
CA ASP A 76 12.32 -14.36 10.48
C ASP A 76 11.78 -15.11 9.24
N GLU A 77 10.48 -15.38 9.16
CA GLU A 77 9.84 -16.04 8.02
C GLU A 77 10.09 -15.27 6.71
N LEU A 78 9.94 -13.96 6.76
CA LEU A 78 10.16 -13.07 5.62
C LEU A 78 11.65 -12.78 5.35
N LYS A 79 12.58 -13.32 6.17
CA LYS A 79 14.01 -13.07 6.07
C LYS A 79 14.34 -11.56 6.12
N ILE A 80 13.68 -10.85 7.02
CA ILE A 80 13.92 -9.43 7.29
C ILE A 80 14.76 -9.32 8.55
N SER A 81 15.88 -8.60 8.46
CA SER A 81 16.75 -8.36 9.62
C SER A 81 15.98 -7.63 10.72
N LYS A 82 16.06 -8.16 11.95
CA LYS A 82 15.42 -7.55 13.14
C LYS A 82 16.29 -6.44 13.73
N THR A 83 16.80 -5.54 12.90
CA THR A 83 17.42 -4.31 13.40
C THR A 83 16.39 -3.50 14.18
N GLN A 84 16.85 -2.69 15.13
CA GLN A 84 15.95 -1.81 15.87
C GLN A 84 15.17 -0.89 14.92
N GLU A 85 15.82 -0.39 13.88
CA GLU A 85 15.21 0.43 12.84
C GLU A 85 14.04 -0.30 12.15
N ASN A 86 14.25 -1.52 11.66
CA ASN A 86 13.21 -2.29 10.98
C ASN A 86 12.04 -2.63 11.91
N VAL A 87 12.34 -3.03 13.16
CA VAL A 87 11.32 -3.33 14.16
C VAL A 87 10.53 -2.06 14.53
N CYS A 88 11.21 -0.94 14.74
CA CYS A 88 10.55 0.34 15.04
C CYS A 88 9.71 0.84 13.86
N SER A 89 10.12 0.58 12.63
CA SER A 89 9.30 0.89 11.46
C SER A 89 8.00 0.11 11.44
N VAL A 90 8.04 -1.19 11.74
CA VAL A 90 6.83 -2.03 11.87
C VAL A 90 5.94 -1.53 13.02
N ILE A 91 6.52 -1.31 14.20
CA ILE A 91 5.79 -0.81 15.38
C ILE A 91 5.10 0.52 15.07
N ALA A 92 5.78 1.43 14.39
CA ALA A 92 5.24 2.75 14.06
C ALA A 92 4.03 2.68 13.12
N VAL A 93 4.07 1.80 12.11
CA VAL A 93 2.95 1.61 11.19
C VAL A 93 1.77 0.92 11.89
N VAL A 94 1.99 -0.16 12.65
CA VAL A 94 0.92 -0.82 13.42
C VAL A 94 0.25 0.17 14.40
N ASP A 95 1.05 0.99 15.06
CA ASP A 95 0.54 1.99 15.99
C ASP A 95 -0.26 3.10 15.29
N GLN A 96 0.16 3.49 14.09
CA GLN A 96 -0.55 4.48 13.27
C GLN A 96 -1.89 3.95 12.75
N GLU A 97 -1.90 2.72 12.24
CA GLU A 97 -3.07 2.17 11.54
C GLU A 97 -4.15 1.66 12.50
N SER A 98 -3.77 1.03 13.60
CA SER A 98 -4.71 0.31 14.45
C SER A 98 -4.50 0.48 15.96
N ASN A 99 -3.47 1.20 16.41
CA ASN A 99 -3.06 1.20 17.82
C ASN A 99 -2.86 -0.22 18.40
N PHE A 100 -2.34 -1.15 17.61
CA PHE A 100 -2.17 -2.56 17.99
C PHE A 100 -3.49 -3.27 18.31
N VAL A 101 -4.52 -3.00 17.51
CA VAL A 101 -5.79 -3.74 17.57
C VAL A 101 -5.98 -4.44 16.23
N ALA A 102 -6.06 -5.78 16.22
CA ALA A 102 -6.15 -6.56 14.98
C ALA A 102 -7.45 -6.25 14.21
N ASN A 103 -8.55 -6.05 14.92
CA ASN A 103 -9.86 -5.71 14.35
C ASN A 103 -10.50 -4.56 15.16
N PRO A 104 -10.09 -3.31 14.90
CA PRO A 104 -10.52 -2.16 15.69
C PRO A 104 -12.01 -1.82 15.47
N THR A 105 -12.65 -1.30 16.49
CA THR A 105 -13.97 -0.71 16.37
C THR A 105 -13.87 0.65 15.67
N VAL A 106 -14.80 0.90 14.74
CA VAL A 106 -14.90 2.18 14.02
C VAL A 106 -16.19 2.89 14.46
N PRO A 107 -16.08 4.09 15.04
CA PRO A 107 -17.26 4.85 15.43
C PRO A 107 -18.20 5.10 14.25
N ASP A 108 -19.49 4.83 14.47
CA ASP A 108 -20.58 5.07 13.50
C ASP A 108 -20.39 4.34 12.16
N LEU A 109 -19.68 3.20 12.17
CA LEU A 109 -19.35 2.45 10.95
C LEU A 109 -20.60 2.07 10.17
N GLY A 110 -21.66 1.58 10.85
CA GLY A 110 -22.88 1.14 10.20
C GLY A 110 -23.56 2.24 9.41
N ASN A 111 -23.75 3.43 9.99
CA ASN A 111 -24.37 4.56 9.30
C ASN A 111 -23.50 5.07 8.14
N LYS A 112 -22.18 5.12 8.33
CA LYS A 112 -21.25 5.49 7.26
C LYS A 112 -21.31 4.49 6.09
N ALA A 113 -21.37 3.19 6.37
CA ALA A 113 -21.49 2.15 5.36
C ALA A 113 -22.83 2.24 4.60
N ILE A 114 -23.95 2.47 5.29
CA ILE A 114 -25.25 2.65 4.67
C ILE A 114 -25.26 3.89 3.76
N LYS A 115 -24.71 5.01 4.22
CA LYS A 115 -24.61 6.23 3.42
C LYS A 115 -23.76 5.99 2.17
N ALA A 116 -22.59 5.37 2.30
CA ALA A 116 -21.72 5.02 1.17
C ALA A 116 -22.44 4.07 0.20
N PHE A 117 -23.16 3.07 0.71
CA PHE A 117 -23.94 2.17 -0.12
C PHE A 117 -25.02 2.92 -0.93
N GLN A 118 -25.72 3.85 -0.31
CA GLN A 118 -26.78 4.61 -0.97
C GLN A 118 -26.25 5.61 -2.02
N THR A 119 -25.03 6.14 -1.84
CA THR A 119 -24.46 7.18 -2.72
C THR A 119 -23.52 6.63 -3.79
N GLU A 120 -22.67 5.67 -3.44
CA GLU A 120 -21.57 5.23 -4.31
C GLU A 120 -21.92 3.97 -5.11
N VAL A 121 -22.64 3.03 -4.51
CA VAL A 121 -23.00 1.77 -5.15
C VAL A 121 -23.85 1.96 -6.42
N PRO A 122 -24.88 2.81 -6.43
CA PRO A 122 -25.64 3.11 -7.65
C PRO A 122 -24.77 3.64 -8.78
N GLN A 123 -23.85 4.56 -8.46
CA GLN A 123 -22.94 5.12 -9.46
C GLN A 123 -21.94 4.08 -9.96
N LYS A 124 -21.47 3.19 -9.09
CA LYS A 124 -20.59 2.08 -9.46
C LYS A 124 -21.27 1.14 -10.45
N PHE A 125 -22.53 0.77 -10.19
CA PHE A 125 -23.30 -0.08 -11.10
C PHE A 125 -23.59 0.60 -12.45
N VAL A 126 -23.89 1.89 -12.46
CA VAL A 126 -24.03 2.63 -13.72
C VAL A 126 -22.73 2.63 -14.53
N ARG A 127 -21.61 2.82 -13.86
CA ARG A 127 -20.29 2.75 -14.55
C ARG A 127 -19.96 1.35 -15.07
N GLN A 128 -20.31 0.30 -14.30
CA GLN A 128 -20.00 -1.10 -14.63
C GLN A 128 -20.93 -1.68 -15.69
N PHE A 129 -22.24 -1.40 -15.60
CA PHE A 129 -23.28 -2.00 -16.44
C PHE A 129 -23.89 -1.02 -17.45
N GLY A 130 -23.39 0.22 -17.49
CA GLY A 130 -23.88 1.29 -18.36
C GLY A 130 -25.21 1.92 -17.89
N PRO A 131 -25.63 3.01 -18.54
CA PRO A 131 -26.81 3.79 -18.13
C PRO A 131 -28.13 3.04 -18.31
N ALA A 132 -28.19 2.04 -19.17
CA ALA A 132 -29.40 1.26 -19.42
C ALA A 132 -29.67 0.21 -18.32
N LEU A 133 -28.66 -0.53 -17.90
CA LEU A 133 -28.80 -1.64 -16.93
C LEU A 133 -28.43 -1.24 -15.49
N GLY A 134 -27.47 -0.33 -15.31
CA GLY A 134 -26.98 0.07 -13.99
C GLY A 134 -28.06 0.48 -12.99
N PRO A 135 -29.05 1.31 -13.37
CA PRO A 135 -30.15 1.69 -12.48
C PRO A 135 -31.05 0.50 -12.06
N ALA A 136 -31.24 -0.49 -12.93
CA ALA A 136 -32.04 -1.68 -12.61
C ALA A 136 -31.29 -2.58 -11.62
N VAL A 137 -29.99 -2.80 -11.84
CA VAL A 137 -29.11 -3.54 -10.94
C VAL A 137 -29.06 -2.85 -9.57
N SER A 138 -28.89 -1.52 -9.54
CA SER A 138 -28.90 -0.75 -8.30
C SER A 138 -30.17 -0.90 -7.50
N ARG A 139 -31.35 -0.80 -8.17
CA ARG A 139 -32.65 -0.99 -7.49
C ARG A 139 -32.79 -2.40 -6.91
N TYR A 140 -32.34 -3.41 -7.64
CA TYR A 140 -32.36 -4.79 -7.17
C TYR A 140 -31.50 -4.96 -5.91
N PHE A 141 -30.24 -4.47 -5.92
CA PHE A 141 -29.36 -4.50 -4.75
C PHE A 141 -29.96 -3.75 -3.56
N THR A 142 -30.57 -2.60 -3.79
CA THR A 142 -31.26 -1.84 -2.74
C THR A 142 -32.42 -2.63 -2.15
N SER A 143 -33.19 -3.35 -2.99
CA SER A 143 -34.27 -4.22 -2.55
C SER A 143 -33.76 -5.37 -1.68
N VAL A 144 -32.67 -6.03 -2.11
CA VAL A 144 -32.01 -7.08 -1.32
C VAL A 144 -31.55 -6.54 0.03
N LEU A 145 -30.89 -5.38 0.05
CA LEU A 145 -30.42 -4.77 1.28
C LEU A 145 -31.54 -4.54 2.31
N VAL A 146 -32.70 -4.08 1.84
CA VAL A 146 -33.82 -3.66 2.70
C VAL A 146 -34.70 -4.84 3.13
N ASN A 147 -34.85 -5.86 2.28
CA ASN A 147 -35.84 -6.91 2.48
C ASN A 147 -35.26 -8.27 2.86
N GLU A 148 -33.97 -8.52 2.59
CA GLU A 148 -33.35 -9.83 2.74
C GLU A 148 -32.38 -9.91 3.92
N PRO A 149 -32.18 -11.05 4.58
CA PRO A 149 -32.93 -12.32 4.39
C PRO A 149 -34.37 -12.30 4.93
N SER A 150 -34.74 -11.33 5.74
CA SER A 150 -36.11 -11.01 6.13
C SER A 150 -36.25 -9.53 6.44
N LYS A 151 -37.47 -9.00 6.44
CA LYS A 151 -37.72 -7.57 6.75
C LYS A 151 -37.31 -7.21 8.18
N GLU A 152 -37.46 -8.12 9.12
CA GLU A 152 -37.16 -7.94 10.54
C GLU A 152 -35.64 -8.03 10.82
N ASN A 153 -34.89 -8.73 9.98
CA ASN A 153 -33.43 -8.89 10.08
C ASN A 153 -32.74 -8.66 8.73
N SER A 154 -33.12 -7.59 8.05
CA SER A 154 -32.55 -7.29 6.74
C SER A 154 -31.06 -6.92 6.84
N PHE A 155 -30.33 -7.07 5.73
CA PHE A 155 -28.92 -6.66 5.68
C PHE A 155 -28.73 -5.20 6.08
N LEU A 156 -29.68 -4.31 5.77
CA LEU A 156 -29.66 -2.93 6.23
C LEU A 156 -29.72 -2.81 7.76
N ILE A 157 -30.56 -3.62 8.42
CA ILE A 157 -30.67 -3.64 9.88
C ILE A 157 -29.37 -4.17 10.48
N GLN A 158 -28.83 -5.26 9.93
CA GLN A 158 -27.55 -5.83 10.36
C GLN A 158 -26.41 -4.82 10.20
N MET A 159 -26.32 -4.12 9.06
CA MET A 159 -25.30 -3.09 8.82
C MET A 159 -25.35 -1.97 9.86
N ARG A 160 -26.52 -1.57 10.37
CA ARG A 160 -26.63 -0.52 11.40
C ARG A 160 -25.94 -0.89 12.70
N THR A 161 -25.80 -2.17 13.00
CA THR A 161 -25.28 -2.66 14.27
C THR A 161 -23.79 -2.98 14.24
N VAL A 162 -23.15 -2.96 13.06
CA VAL A 162 -21.73 -3.29 12.93
C VAL A 162 -20.84 -2.28 13.64
N LYS A 163 -19.80 -2.79 14.27
CA LYS A 163 -18.82 -1.99 15.00
C LYS A 163 -17.42 -2.12 14.41
N THR A 164 -17.14 -3.21 13.70
CA THR A 164 -15.82 -3.50 13.11
C THR A 164 -15.93 -3.71 11.61
N GLU A 165 -14.83 -3.48 10.90
CA GLU A 165 -14.75 -3.72 9.45
C GLU A 165 -14.97 -5.19 9.09
N GLN A 166 -14.53 -6.13 9.94
CA GLN A 166 -14.78 -7.55 9.73
C GLN A 166 -16.27 -7.89 9.76
N GLN A 167 -17.03 -7.30 10.70
CA GLN A 167 -18.48 -7.51 10.74
C GLN A 167 -19.15 -6.99 9.47
N LEU A 168 -18.73 -5.82 9.01
CA LEU A 168 -19.25 -5.22 7.79
C LEU A 168 -18.87 -6.05 6.55
N ASP A 169 -17.63 -6.52 6.47
CA ASP A 169 -17.12 -7.38 5.41
C ASP A 169 -17.94 -8.69 5.29
N LEU A 170 -18.25 -9.33 6.43
CA LEU A 170 -19.09 -10.53 6.46
C LEU A 170 -20.49 -10.25 5.91
N ILE A 171 -21.10 -9.11 6.23
CA ILE A 171 -22.40 -8.74 5.67
C ILE A 171 -22.31 -8.52 4.16
N TYR A 172 -21.28 -7.86 3.65
CA TYR A 172 -21.09 -7.71 2.21
C TYR A 172 -20.93 -9.06 1.51
N ARG A 173 -20.14 -9.97 2.06
CA ARG A 173 -20.00 -11.34 1.52
C ARG A 173 -21.35 -12.07 1.49
N GLN A 174 -22.17 -11.92 2.53
CA GLN A 174 -23.54 -12.53 2.56
C GLN A 174 -24.46 -11.90 1.51
N ILE A 175 -24.44 -10.58 1.34
CA ILE A 175 -25.22 -9.90 0.29
C ILE A 175 -24.82 -10.42 -1.09
N PHE A 176 -23.52 -10.50 -1.39
CA PHE A 176 -23.04 -10.97 -2.68
C PHE A 176 -23.35 -12.46 -2.90
N ALA A 177 -23.20 -13.30 -1.88
CA ALA A 177 -23.58 -14.71 -1.95
C ALA A 177 -25.08 -14.87 -2.20
N TYR A 178 -25.92 -14.09 -1.52
CA TYR A 178 -27.36 -14.09 -1.73
C TYR A 178 -27.72 -13.69 -3.16
N VAL A 179 -27.19 -12.57 -3.62
CA VAL A 179 -27.41 -12.06 -4.98
C VAL A 179 -26.96 -13.08 -6.01
N SER A 180 -25.77 -13.64 -5.90
CA SER A 180 -25.25 -14.65 -6.82
C SER A 180 -26.16 -15.88 -6.88
N LYS A 181 -26.61 -16.37 -5.72
CA LYS A 181 -27.51 -17.54 -5.66
C LYS A 181 -28.84 -17.28 -6.39
N GLN A 182 -29.42 -16.11 -6.22
CA GLN A 182 -30.70 -15.75 -6.88
C GLN A 182 -30.53 -15.62 -8.41
N PHE A 183 -29.42 -15.05 -8.87
CA PHE A 183 -29.13 -14.97 -10.31
C PHE A 183 -28.97 -16.32 -11.00
N TYR A 184 -28.47 -17.33 -10.31
CA TYR A 184 -28.36 -18.70 -10.84
C TYR A 184 -29.72 -19.44 -10.80
N ALA A 185 -30.61 -19.07 -9.88
CA ALA A 185 -31.92 -19.73 -9.72
C ALA A 185 -32.98 -19.20 -10.70
N ASP A 186 -32.96 -17.93 -10.99
CA ASP A 186 -33.96 -17.28 -11.85
C ASP A 186 -33.39 -17.08 -13.25
N SER A 187 -33.40 -17.97 -14.14
CA SER A 187 -33.08 -17.89 -15.59
C SER A 187 -33.14 -16.49 -16.24
N ILE A 188 -32.72 -15.44 -15.52
CA ILE A 188 -32.68 -14.05 -15.99
C ILE A 188 -31.56 -13.94 -17.00
N THR A 189 -31.95 -14.01 -18.25
CA THR A 189 -31.24 -13.73 -19.50
C THR A 189 -29.72 -13.82 -19.45
N ASN A 190 -29.21 -14.78 -20.20
CA ASN A 190 -27.78 -15.14 -20.39
C ASN A 190 -26.76 -14.00 -20.54
N ALA A 191 -27.17 -12.77 -20.79
CA ALA A 191 -26.29 -11.62 -20.91
C ALA A 191 -25.94 -11.00 -19.54
N ALA A 192 -26.92 -10.82 -18.64
CA ALA A 192 -26.69 -10.30 -17.30
C ALA A 192 -25.92 -11.35 -16.44
N ALA A 193 -26.26 -12.63 -16.57
CA ALA A 193 -25.59 -13.72 -15.87
C ALA A 193 -24.13 -13.92 -16.30
N LYS A 194 -23.81 -13.77 -17.59
CA LYS A 194 -22.42 -13.80 -18.08
C LYS A 194 -21.57 -12.61 -17.60
N PHE A 195 -22.20 -11.43 -17.47
CA PHE A 195 -21.53 -10.23 -16.94
C PHE A 195 -21.38 -10.29 -15.41
N MET A 196 -22.34 -10.89 -14.70
CA MET A 196 -22.36 -10.89 -13.23
C MET A 196 -21.65 -12.11 -12.63
N GLY A 197 -21.46 -13.17 -13.40
CA GLY A 197 -20.96 -14.47 -12.89
C GLY A 197 -19.47 -14.53 -12.56
N LYS A 198 -18.65 -13.55 -12.95
CA LYS A 198 -17.22 -13.54 -12.66
C LYS A 198 -16.76 -12.51 -11.62
N ASP A 199 -17.47 -11.38 -11.46
CA ASP A 199 -16.89 -10.21 -10.81
C ASP A 199 -17.74 -9.53 -9.71
N ILE A 200 -18.92 -10.08 -9.34
CA ILE A 200 -19.80 -9.37 -8.39
C ILE A 200 -19.31 -9.48 -6.94
N GLY A 201 -18.60 -10.54 -6.59
CA GLY A 201 -18.30 -10.84 -5.19
C GLY A 201 -17.17 -10.00 -4.61
N GLU A 202 -15.96 -10.15 -5.15
CA GLU A 202 -14.74 -9.64 -4.54
C GLU A 202 -14.42 -8.19 -4.93
N ASP A 203 -14.49 -7.88 -6.22
CA ASP A 203 -14.11 -6.57 -6.76
C ASP A 203 -15.10 -5.46 -6.35
N ASN A 204 -16.27 -5.83 -5.86
CA ASN A 204 -17.29 -4.91 -5.37
C ASN A 204 -17.34 -4.78 -3.85
N ASN A 205 -16.56 -5.54 -3.10
CA ASN A 205 -16.47 -5.38 -1.66
C ASN A 205 -15.80 -4.04 -1.33
N PRO A 206 -16.49 -3.11 -0.65
CA PRO A 206 -15.95 -1.78 -0.34
C PRO A 206 -14.87 -1.82 0.75
N ILE A 207 -14.70 -2.95 1.45
CA ILE A 207 -13.59 -3.14 2.40
C ILE A 207 -12.38 -3.65 1.61
N THR A 208 -11.57 -2.74 1.18
CA THR A 208 -10.42 -3.01 0.31
C THR A 208 -9.10 -3.13 1.05
N THR A 209 -9.01 -2.59 2.27
CA THR A 209 -7.84 -2.69 3.16
C THR A 209 -8.26 -3.31 4.47
N ILE A 210 -7.43 -4.23 5.01
CA ILE A 210 -7.78 -5.08 6.15
C ILE A 210 -6.59 -5.21 7.11
N GLY A 211 -6.93 -5.46 8.37
CA GLY A 211 -6.01 -5.89 9.41
C GLY A 211 -5.28 -4.76 10.12
N SER A 212 -4.41 -5.14 11.06
CA SER A 212 -3.71 -4.20 11.96
C SER A 212 -2.79 -3.21 11.25
N MET A 213 -2.43 -3.47 10.00
CA MET A 213 -1.62 -2.59 9.17
C MET A 213 -2.37 -2.09 7.91
N GLN A 214 -3.68 -2.30 7.81
CA GLN A 214 -4.55 -1.79 6.73
C GLN A 214 -4.02 -2.09 5.32
N VAL A 215 -3.66 -3.35 5.06
CA VAL A 215 -3.13 -3.79 3.77
C VAL A 215 -4.24 -4.06 2.77
N SER A 216 -4.01 -3.70 1.52
CA SER A 216 -4.92 -4.03 0.41
C SER A 216 -5.10 -5.54 0.27
N VAL A 217 -6.35 -5.99 0.17
CA VAL A 217 -6.68 -7.41 -0.08
C VAL A 217 -6.08 -7.89 -1.40
N LYS A 218 -6.04 -7.02 -2.41
CA LYS A 218 -5.44 -7.35 -3.70
C LYS A 218 -3.93 -7.59 -3.56
N TYR A 219 -3.21 -6.70 -2.83
CA TYR A 219 -1.80 -6.92 -2.51
C TYR A 219 -1.58 -8.26 -1.81
N ALA A 220 -2.42 -8.58 -0.82
CA ALA A 220 -2.33 -9.84 -0.10
C ALA A 220 -2.57 -11.06 -1.00
N ARG A 221 -3.52 -10.98 -1.95
CA ARG A 221 -3.74 -12.05 -2.97
C ARG A 221 -2.53 -12.28 -3.86
N GLU A 222 -1.89 -11.22 -4.31
CA GLU A 222 -0.70 -11.30 -5.17
C GLU A 222 0.52 -11.89 -4.46
N HIS A 223 0.54 -11.81 -3.11
CA HIS A 223 1.66 -12.23 -2.27
C HIS A 223 1.28 -13.32 -1.25
N GLN A 224 0.16 -14.01 -1.47
CA GLN A 224 -0.28 -15.05 -0.53
C GLN A 224 0.66 -16.27 -0.55
N ARG A 225 0.78 -16.93 0.60
CA ARG A 225 1.64 -18.09 0.81
C ARG A 225 1.08 -19.38 0.20
N ASP A 226 -0.23 -19.43 0.12
CA ASP A 226 -1.02 -20.54 -0.41
C ASP A 226 -2.09 -19.98 -1.36
N ASN A 227 -2.68 -20.80 -2.16
CA ASN A 227 -3.77 -20.39 -3.04
C ASN A 227 -5.13 -20.45 -2.33
N ALA A 228 -5.18 -19.97 -1.08
CA ALA A 228 -6.42 -19.95 -0.31
C ALA A 228 -7.51 -19.13 -1.03
N PRO A 229 -8.78 -19.53 -0.91
CA PRO A 229 -9.89 -18.71 -1.37
C PRO A 229 -9.85 -17.32 -0.74
N VAL A 230 -10.25 -16.30 -1.48
CA VAL A 230 -10.15 -14.91 -1.02
C VAL A 230 -10.87 -14.66 0.31
N ASN A 231 -11.97 -15.34 0.58
CA ASN A 231 -12.67 -15.18 1.86
C ASN A 231 -11.83 -15.69 3.04
N GLU A 232 -11.10 -16.79 2.87
CA GLU A 232 -10.19 -17.32 3.87
C GLU A 232 -8.98 -16.40 4.06
N LEU A 233 -8.43 -15.87 2.96
CA LEU A 233 -7.39 -14.84 3.00
C LEU A 233 -7.85 -13.60 3.78
N ARG A 234 -9.06 -13.09 3.51
CA ARG A 234 -9.63 -11.95 4.23
C ARG A 234 -9.79 -12.25 5.72
N ASP A 235 -10.31 -13.43 6.08
CA ASP A 235 -10.46 -13.86 7.46
C ASP A 235 -9.11 -13.96 8.18
N TYR A 236 -8.09 -14.48 7.51
CA TYR A 236 -6.73 -14.51 8.03
C TYR A 236 -6.16 -13.09 8.23
N MET A 237 -6.37 -12.17 7.29
CA MET A 237 -5.90 -10.79 7.41
C MET A 237 -6.53 -10.02 8.59
N TYR A 238 -7.72 -10.41 9.07
CA TYR A 238 -8.32 -9.84 10.29
C TYR A 238 -7.71 -10.38 11.59
N THR A 239 -6.91 -11.45 11.53
CA THR A 239 -6.14 -11.92 12.69
C THR A 239 -4.93 -11.01 12.94
N ARG A 240 -4.37 -11.05 14.16
CA ARG A 240 -3.13 -10.33 14.48
C ARG A 240 -1.99 -10.78 13.57
N GLU A 241 -1.83 -12.09 13.38
CA GLU A 241 -0.79 -12.68 12.55
C GLU A 241 -0.94 -12.28 11.07
N GLY A 242 -2.11 -12.46 10.49
CA GLY A 242 -2.33 -12.17 9.07
C GLY A 242 -2.19 -10.69 8.73
N GLY A 243 -2.71 -9.80 9.59
CA GLY A 243 -2.56 -8.36 9.42
C GLY A 243 -1.09 -7.92 9.51
N LEU A 244 -0.32 -8.50 10.42
CA LEU A 244 1.13 -8.26 10.53
C LEU A 244 1.89 -8.85 9.34
N TYR A 245 1.60 -10.09 8.92
CA TYR A 245 2.34 -10.75 7.85
C TYR A 245 2.32 -9.92 6.57
N TYR A 246 1.14 -9.59 6.07
CA TYR A 246 1.02 -8.80 4.84
C TYR A 246 1.48 -7.36 5.02
N GLY A 247 1.31 -6.78 6.23
CA GLY A 247 1.79 -5.45 6.53
C GLY A 247 3.31 -5.34 6.54
N ILE A 248 4.00 -6.26 7.20
CA ILE A 248 5.46 -6.31 7.23
C ILE A 248 6.00 -6.62 5.83
N HIS A 249 5.37 -7.55 5.10
CA HIS A 249 5.72 -7.83 3.71
C HIS A 249 5.63 -6.56 2.86
N ARG A 250 4.50 -5.84 2.90
CA ARG A 250 4.26 -4.61 2.15
C ARG A 250 5.26 -3.49 2.49
N LEU A 251 5.61 -3.37 3.78
CA LEU A 251 6.51 -2.31 4.26
C LEU A 251 7.98 -2.60 3.91
N MET A 252 8.42 -3.88 3.97
CA MET A 252 9.85 -4.22 4.01
C MET A 252 10.35 -5.03 2.82
N LYS A 253 9.48 -5.75 2.09
CA LYS A 253 9.92 -6.73 1.07
C LYS A 253 10.21 -6.13 -0.31
N TYR A 254 10.44 -4.85 -0.42
CA TYR A 254 10.96 -4.25 -1.65
C TYR A 254 12.31 -3.54 -1.39
N PRO A 255 13.30 -3.75 -2.27
CA PRO A 255 14.66 -3.23 -2.09
C PRO A 255 14.74 -1.76 -2.54
N ALA A 256 14.34 -0.81 -1.69
CA ALA A 256 14.54 0.62 -1.92
C ALA A 256 15.73 1.12 -1.09
N ALA A 257 16.66 1.84 -1.71
CA ALA A 257 17.86 2.38 -1.07
C ALA A 257 17.60 3.73 -0.37
N TYR A 258 16.51 3.81 0.40
CA TYR A 258 16.17 5.03 1.14
C TYR A 258 17.13 5.24 2.32
N ASP A 259 17.66 6.44 2.41
CA ASP A 259 18.49 6.95 3.51
C ASP A 259 17.68 7.37 4.74
N ASN A 260 16.34 7.46 4.61
CA ASN A 260 15.44 7.86 5.67
C ASN A 260 14.17 6.99 5.64
N ALA A 261 13.81 6.42 6.79
CA ALA A 261 12.63 5.57 6.95
C ALA A 261 11.31 6.26 6.55
N GLN A 262 11.24 7.60 6.62
CA GLN A 262 10.05 8.36 6.24
C GLN A 262 9.59 8.10 4.80
N TYR A 263 10.51 7.79 3.87
CA TYR A 263 10.18 7.49 2.48
C TYR A 263 9.47 6.14 2.36
N ARG A 264 9.86 5.13 3.16
CA ARG A 264 9.10 3.88 3.26
C ARG A 264 7.70 4.09 3.83
N PHE A 265 7.55 5.00 4.79
CA PHE A 265 6.24 5.34 5.34
C PHE A 265 5.38 6.06 4.31
N ALA A 266 5.96 6.97 3.54
CA ALA A 266 5.27 7.61 2.43
C ALA A 266 4.83 6.59 1.39
N ASP A 267 5.70 5.69 0.96
CA ASP A 267 5.41 4.64 0.01
C ASP A 267 4.37 3.64 0.53
N TYR A 268 4.37 3.38 1.84
CA TYR A 268 3.35 2.52 2.44
C TYR A 268 1.94 3.05 2.20
N ASN A 269 1.78 4.36 2.23
CA ASN A 269 0.52 5.03 1.98
C ASN A 269 0.24 5.27 0.48
N SER A 270 1.22 5.75 -0.28
CA SER A 270 1.03 6.24 -1.66
C SER A 270 1.38 5.22 -2.76
N GLY A 271 2.08 4.15 -2.43
CA GLY A 271 2.50 3.10 -3.37
C GLY A 271 4.01 2.82 -3.28
N MET A 272 4.41 1.56 -3.53
CA MET A 272 5.83 1.20 -3.54
C MET A 272 6.59 2.07 -4.54
N TYR A 273 7.76 2.56 -4.13
CA TYR A 273 8.62 3.45 -4.90
C TYR A 273 8.04 4.83 -5.25
N SER A 274 6.89 5.23 -4.70
CA SER A 274 6.34 6.56 -5.02
C SER A 274 7.27 7.71 -4.60
N SER A 275 8.05 7.55 -3.53
CA SER A 275 9.06 8.55 -3.13
C SER A 275 10.21 8.67 -4.12
N ARG A 276 10.71 7.54 -4.66
CA ARG A 276 11.70 7.50 -5.75
C ARG A 276 11.13 8.11 -7.04
N ASN A 277 9.92 7.74 -7.38
CA ASN A 277 9.27 8.20 -8.60
C ASN A 277 8.95 9.71 -8.54
N ALA A 278 8.58 10.24 -7.37
CA ALA A 278 8.42 11.68 -7.18
C ALA A 278 9.76 12.45 -7.34
N ALA A 279 10.87 11.86 -6.87
CA ALA A 279 12.20 12.41 -7.13
C ALA A 279 12.53 12.42 -8.62
N PHE A 280 12.22 11.33 -9.32
CA PHE A 280 12.40 11.24 -10.76
C PHE A 280 11.56 12.28 -11.53
N GLN A 281 10.29 12.50 -11.13
CA GLN A 281 9.46 13.59 -11.67
C GLN A 281 10.09 14.96 -11.40
N GLN A 282 10.62 15.19 -10.19
CA GLN A 282 11.31 16.45 -9.86
C GLN A 282 12.56 16.66 -10.72
N ASP A 283 13.31 15.61 -11.02
CA ASP A 283 14.50 15.71 -11.86
C ASP A 283 14.15 16.11 -13.29
N ILE A 284 13.09 15.55 -13.86
CA ILE A 284 12.56 15.94 -15.16
C ILE A 284 12.09 17.41 -15.14
N ASN A 285 11.37 17.82 -14.09
CA ASN A 285 10.94 19.22 -13.92
C ASN A 285 12.13 20.19 -13.95
N LYS A 286 13.22 19.85 -13.25
CA LYS A 286 14.43 20.67 -13.25
C LYS A 286 15.14 20.71 -14.57
N LEU A 287 15.19 19.60 -15.30
CA LEU A 287 15.84 19.50 -16.61
C LEU A 287 15.09 20.30 -17.67
N LEU A 288 13.76 20.30 -17.65
CA LEU A 288 12.90 20.99 -18.61
C LEU A 288 12.43 22.39 -18.14
N ASN A 289 12.71 22.75 -16.89
CA ASN A 289 12.14 23.94 -16.24
C ASN A 289 10.60 23.96 -16.29
N THR A 290 9.99 22.83 -15.89
CA THR A 290 8.54 22.62 -15.84
C THR A 290 8.06 22.40 -14.39
N ASP A 291 6.74 22.34 -14.19
CA ASP A 291 6.10 22.15 -12.88
C ASP A 291 4.99 21.07 -12.97
N MET A 292 5.36 19.86 -13.39
CA MET A 292 4.42 18.72 -13.32
C MET A 292 4.28 18.23 -11.87
N ALA A 293 3.16 17.57 -11.60
CA ALA A 293 2.86 17.01 -10.29
C ALA A 293 3.93 15.98 -9.84
N LEU A 294 4.30 16.03 -8.56
CA LEU A 294 5.25 15.11 -7.92
C LEU A 294 4.49 14.05 -7.12
N ASP A 295 3.57 13.36 -7.75
CA ASP A 295 2.67 12.40 -7.11
C ASP A 295 3.25 10.98 -7.00
N GLY A 296 4.35 10.71 -7.71
CA GLY A 296 5.02 9.41 -7.73
C GLY A 296 4.34 8.37 -8.60
N ASP A 297 3.34 8.75 -9.39
CA ASP A 297 2.77 7.91 -10.45
C ASP A 297 3.31 8.40 -11.81
N LEU A 298 4.13 7.58 -12.46
CA LEU A 298 4.75 7.97 -13.73
C LEU A 298 3.81 7.75 -14.93
N LEU A 299 2.81 6.88 -14.77
CA LEU A 299 1.76 6.60 -15.73
C LEU A 299 0.38 6.98 -15.16
N LEU A 300 -0.60 7.12 -16.06
CA LEU A 300 -2.00 7.22 -15.67
C LEU A 300 -2.57 5.82 -15.46
N TYR A 301 -3.27 5.62 -14.36
CA TYR A 301 -3.91 4.35 -14.02
C TYR A 301 -5.43 4.49 -13.97
N ASP A 302 -6.13 3.45 -14.35
CA ASP A 302 -7.57 3.35 -14.15
C ASP A 302 -7.89 2.90 -12.70
N LYS A 303 -9.19 2.70 -12.41
CA LYS A 303 -9.65 2.23 -11.09
C LYS A 303 -9.16 0.82 -10.72
N ASP A 304 -8.78 0.02 -11.71
CA ASP A 304 -8.31 -1.35 -11.57
C ASP A 304 -6.77 -1.42 -11.59
N ASP A 305 -6.08 -0.25 -11.50
CA ASP A 305 -4.63 -0.02 -11.59
C ASP A 305 -4.00 -0.55 -12.89
N LYS A 306 -4.72 -0.55 -13.94
CA LYS A 306 -4.18 -0.79 -15.27
C LYS A 306 -3.72 0.53 -15.86
N ALA A 307 -2.51 0.54 -16.42
CA ALA A 307 -2.01 1.71 -17.11
C ALA A 307 -2.92 2.05 -18.28
N GLN A 308 -3.39 3.30 -18.32
CA GLN A 308 -4.24 3.81 -19.40
C GLN A 308 -3.41 4.01 -20.66
N SER A 309 -4.03 3.93 -21.83
CA SER A 309 -3.35 4.17 -23.11
C SER A 309 -2.99 5.63 -23.33
N MET A 310 -3.67 6.56 -22.67
CA MET A 310 -3.39 8.00 -22.76
C MET A 310 -2.05 8.32 -22.08
N PRO A 311 -1.17 9.10 -22.73
CA PRO A 311 0.09 9.51 -22.15
C PRO A 311 -0.09 10.30 -20.85
N SER A 312 0.77 10.03 -19.87
CA SER A 312 0.88 10.84 -18.65
C SER A 312 1.65 12.13 -18.93
N GLN A 313 1.64 13.05 -17.94
CA GLN A 313 2.51 14.22 -17.98
C GLN A 313 3.99 13.81 -17.99
N THR A 314 4.35 12.78 -17.21
CA THR A 314 5.72 12.25 -17.17
C THR A 314 6.15 11.66 -18.51
N GLU A 315 5.30 10.85 -19.17
CA GLU A 315 5.60 10.34 -20.51
C GLU A 315 5.81 11.48 -21.51
N THR A 316 4.95 12.48 -21.50
CA THR A 316 5.03 13.63 -22.41
C THR A 316 6.33 14.41 -22.19
N ALA A 317 6.66 14.68 -20.92
CA ALA A 317 7.88 15.39 -20.55
C ALA A 317 9.15 14.61 -20.94
N LEU A 318 9.17 13.29 -20.76
CA LEU A 318 10.31 12.44 -21.16
C LEU A 318 10.51 12.43 -22.67
N ASN A 319 9.44 12.33 -23.47
CA ASN A 319 9.53 12.39 -24.92
C ASN A 319 10.16 13.72 -25.37
N GLN A 320 9.73 14.85 -24.77
CA GLN A 320 10.32 16.15 -25.06
C GLN A 320 11.78 16.22 -24.62
N LEU A 321 12.09 15.83 -23.38
CA LEU A 321 13.44 15.85 -22.82
C LEU A 321 14.45 15.13 -23.70
N PHE A 322 14.11 13.92 -24.15
CA PHE A 322 15.00 13.13 -24.97
C PHE A 322 15.11 13.68 -26.40
N ALA A 323 14.05 14.25 -26.96
CA ALA A 323 14.11 14.94 -28.26
C ALA A 323 15.01 16.17 -28.19
N ASP A 324 14.89 17.00 -27.16
CA ASP A 324 15.68 18.22 -26.97
C ASP A 324 17.19 17.93 -26.82
N HIS A 325 17.53 16.74 -26.29
CA HIS A 325 18.92 16.30 -26.12
C HIS A 325 19.42 15.38 -27.25
N GLY A 326 18.64 15.18 -28.32
CA GLY A 326 19.02 14.32 -29.45
C GLY A 326 19.19 12.84 -29.10
N MET A 327 18.52 12.38 -28.03
CA MET A 327 18.55 10.99 -27.60
C MET A 327 17.54 10.15 -28.39
N PRO A 328 17.94 9.03 -29.04
CA PRO A 328 17.06 8.25 -29.88
C PRO A 328 16.16 7.27 -29.09
N MET A 329 15.40 7.80 -28.11
CA MET A 329 14.43 7.02 -27.34
C MET A 329 13.06 7.00 -28.04
N LYS A 330 12.52 5.80 -28.27
CA LYS A 330 11.17 5.65 -28.82
C LYS A 330 10.10 5.80 -27.75
N PRO A 331 8.93 6.43 -28.03
CA PRO A 331 7.86 6.56 -27.06
C PRO A 331 7.40 5.22 -26.45
N GLU A 332 7.38 4.15 -27.25
CA GLU A 332 7.00 2.82 -26.81
C GLU A 332 8.02 2.23 -25.81
N GLN A 333 9.31 2.54 -26.00
CA GLN A 333 10.36 2.13 -25.06
C GLN A 333 10.23 2.88 -23.73
N ILE A 334 10.03 4.20 -23.79
CA ILE A 334 9.80 5.02 -22.59
C ILE A 334 8.62 4.45 -21.79
N ARG A 335 7.51 4.17 -22.47
CA ARG A 335 6.33 3.61 -21.81
C ARG A 335 6.59 2.23 -21.23
N ALA A 336 7.30 1.34 -21.95
CA ALA A 336 7.67 0.01 -21.45
C ALA A 336 8.54 0.10 -20.19
N ASP A 337 9.46 1.07 -20.13
CA ASP A 337 10.30 1.33 -18.97
C ASP A 337 9.46 1.85 -17.79
N LEU A 338 8.53 2.80 -18.03
CA LEU A 338 7.66 3.37 -17.00
C LEU A 338 6.67 2.35 -16.42
N LEU A 339 6.29 1.30 -17.16
CA LEU A 339 5.47 0.21 -16.62
C LEU A 339 6.16 -0.54 -15.46
N GLN A 340 7.48 -0.38 -15.31
CA GLN A 340 8.26 -0.93 -14.20
C GLN A 340 8.37 0.03 -12.99
N GLU A 341 7.68 1.15 -12.98
CA GLU A 341 7.79 2.21 -11.95
C GLU A 341 7.57 1.73 -10.50
N LYS A 342 6.88 0.61 -10.31
CA LYS A 342 6.60 0.00 -9.01
C LYS A 342 7.56 -1.16 -8.67
N GLN A 343 8.62 -1.31 -9.44
CA GLN A 343 9.62 -2.36 -9.31
C GLN A 343 11.04 -1.77 -9.16
N ALA A 344 11.96 -2.55 -8.59
CA ALA A 344 13.36 -2.13 -8.47
C ALA A 344 14.04 -1.98 -9.84
N GLU A 345 13.62 -2.82 -10.78
CA GLU A 345 14.15 -2.91 -12.14
C GLU A 345 14.01 -1.61 -12.93
N PHE A 346 13.08 -0.74 -12.56
CA PHE A 346 12.92 0.58 -13.19
C PHE A 346 14.23 1.38 -13.16
N GLU A 347 15.00 1.28 -12.09
CA GLU A 347 16.29 1.97 -11.97
C GLU A 347 17.32 1.52 -13.00
N ASN A 348 17.19 0.30 -13.54
CA ASN A 348 18.06 -0.25 -14.56
C ASN A 348 17.61 0.05 -15.99
N THR A 349 16.44 0.68 -16.16
CA THR A 349 15.94 1.02 -17.50
C THR A 349 16.70 2.14 -18.14
N SER A 350 16.72 2.16 -19.49
CA SER A 350 17.34 3.24 -20.24
C SER A 350 16.72 4.59 -19.96
N THR A 351 15.39 4.64 -19.77
CA THR A 351 14.67 5.88 -19.43
C THR A 351 15.16 6.47 -18.12
N TYR A 352 15.26 5.66 -17.06
CA TYR A 352 15.73 6.13 -15.76
C TYR A 352 17.18 6.60 -15.82
N GLN A 353 18.09 5.77 -16.38
CA GLN A 353 19.53 6.05 -16.44
C GLN A 353 19.84 7.29 -17.28
N ASN A 354 19.12 7.54 -18.36
CA ASN A 354 19.30 8.72 -19.21
C ASN A 354 18.93 10.01 -18.45
N VAL A 355 17.82 10.02 -17.71
CA VAL A 355 17.44 11.18 -16.87
C VAL A 355 18.52 11.46 -15.82
N ILE A 356 18.98 10.42 -15.10
CA ILE A 356 20.03 10.56 -14.10
C ILE A 356 21.34 11.11 -14.73
N THR A 357 21.67 10.65 -15.91
CA THR A 357 22.87 11.10 -16.66
C THR A 357 22.75 12.56 -17.06
N LEU A 358 21.63 12.97 -17.65
CA LEU A 358 21.35 14.36 -18.01
C LEU A 358 21.40 15.28 -16.79
N TYR A 359 20.79 14.84 -15.68
CA TYR A 359 20.82 15.62 -14.43
C TYR A 359 22.25 15.85 -13.93
N LYS A 360 23.10 14.80 -13.93
CA LYS A 360 24.53 14.91 -13.55
C LYS A 360 25.28 15.84 -14.47
N GLN A 361 25.04 15.76 -15.77
CA GLN A 361 25.69 16.63 -16.76
C GLN A 361 25.31 18.10 -16.55
N GLN A 362 24.03 18.38 -16.34
CA GLN A 362 23.55 19.76 -16.20
C GLN A 362 23.88 20.39 -14.84
N PHE A 363 23.80 19.62 -13.74
CA PHE A 363 23.92 20.16 -12.38
C PHE A 363 25.22 19.77 -11.65
N GLY A 364 26.07 18.92 -12.23
CA GLY A 364 27.37 18.51 -11.66
C GLY A 364 27.26 17.66 -10.38
N LYS A 365 26.07 17.09 -10.07
CA LYS A 365 25.82 16.30 -8.87
C LYS A 365 24.78 15.21 -9.12
N ASN A 366 24.74 14.20 -8.24
CA ASN A 366 23.66 13.20 -8.29
C ASN A 366 22.33 13.86 -7.91
N PRO A 367 21.20 13.45 -8.55
CA PRO A 367 19.89 13.83 -8.09
C PRO A 367 19.57 13.17 -6.73
N PRO A 368 18.60 13.69 -5.98
CA PRO A 368 18.10 13.01 -4.79
C PRO A 368 17.44 11.69 -5.19
N TYR A 369 17.72 10.62 -4.43
CA TYR A 369 17.09 9.31 -4.70
C TYR A 369 15.59 9.27 -4.39
N ALA A 370 15.15 10.02 -3.39
CA ALA A 370 13.75 10.09 -2.98
C ALA A 370 13.38 11.49 -2.48
N ILE A 371 12.11 11.85 -2.69
CA ILE A 371 11.46 13.00 -2.06
C ILE A 371 10.07 12.59 -1.58
N MET A 372 9.46 13.41 -0.74
CA MET A 372 8.10 13.18 -0.28
C MET A 372 7.10 13.37 -1.43
N PRO A 373 6.32 12.32 -1.83
CA PRO A 373 5.33 12.45 -2.88
C PRO A 373 4.16 13.34 -2.45
N GLN A 374 3.63 14.14 -3.39
CA GLN A 374 2.54 15.08 -3.17
C GLN A 374 1.20 14.45 -3.51
N VAL A 375 0.75 13.48 -2.71
CA VAL A 375 -0.53 12.78 -2.90
C VAL A 375 -1.54 13.23 -1.86
N VAL A 376 -2.75 13.58 -2.31
CA VAL A 376 -3.87 13.88 -1.41
C VAL A 376 -4.54 12.56 -0.99
N ILE A 377 -4.67 12.37 0.33
CA ILE A 377 -5.34 11.24 0.94
C ILE A 377 -6.75 11.69 1.31
N SER A 378 -7.75 11.12 0.63
CA SER A 378 -9.15 11.36 0.94
C SER A 378 -9.90 10.04 1.09
N GLY A 379 -10.96 10.00 1.88
CA GLY A 379 -11.75 8.79 2.03
C GLY A 379 -12.87 8.90 3.05
N PRO A 380 -13.87 8.00 2.98
CA PRO A 380 -15.04 8.04 3.86
C PRO A 380 -14.72 7.81 5.34
N LYS A 381 -13.53 7.27 5.64
CA LYS A 381 -13.03 7.07 7.02
C LYS A 381 -12.35 8.32 7.60
N LEU A 382 -12.02 9.30 6.76
CA LEU A 382 -11.30 10.51 7.15
C LEU A 382 -12.27 11.66 7.40
N SER A 383 -11.96 12.49 8.39
CA SER A 383 -12.74 13.69 8.73
C SER A 383 -12.50 14.87 7.78
N LYS A 384 -11.35 14.85 7.10
CA LYS A 384 -10.91 15.83 6.10
C LYS A 384 -9.86 15.19 5.19
N ASP A 385 -9.51 15.85 4.10
CA ASP A 385 -8.40 15.44 3.25
C ASP A 385 -7.07 15.68 3.97
N TYR A 386 -6.19 14.71 3.86
CA TYR A 386 -4.82 14.75 4.32
C TYR A 386 -3.88 14.57 3.11
N ASN A 387 -2.58 14.60 3.34
CA ASN A 387 -1.60 14.27 2.31
C ASN A 387 -0.60 13.22 2.81
N THR A 388 0.16 12.66 1.89
CA THR A 388 1.20 11.66 2.20
C THR A 388 2.21 12.18 3.22
N ASN A 389 2.56 13.47 3.15
CA ASN A 389 3.48 14.08 4.11
C ASN A 389 2.90 14.07 5.54
N TRP A 390 1.60 14.35 5.71
CA TRP A 390 0.94 14.24 7.02
C TRP A 390 1.01 12.81 7.57
N TYR A 391 0.73 11.82 6.72
CA TYR A 391 0.81 10.41 7.10
C TYR A 391 2.24 10.02 7.50
N ALA A 392 3.21 10.24 6.62
CA ALA A 392 4.60 9.92 6.85
C ALA A 392 5.16 10.62 8.10
N THR A 393 4.83 11.89 8.32
CA THR A 393 5.22 12.64 9.53
C THR A 393 4.67 12.01 10.81
N ASN A 394 3.41 11.56 10.80
CA ASN A 394 2.81 10.91 11.97
C ASN A 394 3.44 9.55 12.28
N VAL A 395 3.76 8.76 11.25
CA VAL A 395 4.47 7.49 11.41
C VAL A 395 5.91 7.73 11.86
N THR A 396 6.62 8.70 11.26
CA THR A 396 8.00 9.07 11.65
C THR A 396 8.08 9.45 13.13
N ARG A 397 7.14 10.22 13.65
CA ARG A 397 7.11 10.58 15.07
C ARG A 397 7.00 9.36 15.98
N ARG A 398 6.22 8.35 15.60
CA ARG A 398 6.11 7.07 16.32
C ARG A 398 7.40 6.27 16.21
N TYR A 399 7.97 6.21 15.03
CA TYR A 399 9.25 5.57 14.76
C TYR A 399 10.37 6.16 15.64
N GLU A 400 10.55 7.46 15.63
CA GLU A 400 11.54 8.17 16.46
C GLU A 400 11.31 7.93 17.97
N THR A 401 10.04 7.85 18.39
CA THR A 401 9.72 7.51 19.78
C THR A 401 10.16 6.10 20.13
N CYS A 402 9.93 5.13 19.24
CA CYS A 402 10.41 3.76 19.38
C CYS A 402 11.94 3.68 19.43
N MET A 403 12.62 4.37 18.52
CA MET A 403 14.09 4.43 18.47
C MET A 403 14.69 4.95 19.79
N ARG A 404 14.14 6.03 20.34
CA ARG A 404 14.58 6.58 21.65
C ARG A 404 14.39 5.63 22.82
N HIS A 405 13.36 4.77 22.81
CA HIS A 405 13.14 3.80 23.89
C HIS A 405 14.14 2.63 23.83
N GLY A 406 14.67 2.32 22.67
CA GLY A 406 15.72 1.30 22.51
C GLY A 406 17.09 1.74 22.97
N GLY A 407 17.39 3.05 22.90
CA GLY A 407 18.66 3.65 23.30
C GLY A 407 18.84 3.88 24.82
N GLY A 408 17.99 3.33 25.65
CA GLY A 408 18.04 3.48 27.12
C GLY A 408 19.20 2.75 27.76
N THR A 409 20.42 3.26 27.60
CA THR A 409 21.53 3.00 28.52
C THR A 409 21.19 3.57 29.89
N GLY A 410 21.26 2.73 30.90
CA GLY A 410 20.92 3.04 32.27
C GLY A 410 21.43 4.41 32.73
N ARG A 411 20.52 5.35 32.91
CA ARG A 411 20.73 6.43 33.84
C ARG A 411 20.82 5.79 35.24
N HIS A 412 22.04 5.51 35.68
CA HIS A 412 22.33 5.31 37.09
C HIS A 412 21.67 6.48 37.86
N ARG A 413 20.56 6.22 38.50
CA ARG A 413 20.07 7.07 39.57
C ARG A 413 21.15 7.06 40.65
N LYS A 414 22.01 8.09 40.68
CA LYS A 414 22.77 8.40 41.89
C LYS A 414 21.77 8.72 42.98
N ARG A 415 21.74 7.86 44.02
CA ARG A 415 21.13 8.15 45.31
C ARG A 415 21.97 9.19 46.04
#